data_ed77e0d1b89a149a91fdb7648c7d9ff4
#
_entry.id   ed77e0d1b89a149a91fdb7648c7d9ff4
#
_cell.length_a   1.000
_cell.length_b   1.000
_cell.length_c   1.000
_cell.angle_alpha   90.00
_cell.angle_beta   90.00
_cell.angle_gamma   90.00
#
_symmetry.space_group_name_H-M   'P 1'
#
loop_
_entity.id
_entity.type
_entity.pdbx_description
1 polymer ?
#
loop_
_entity_poly.entity_id
_entity_poly.type
_entity_poly.pdbx_seq_one_letter_code
_entity_poly.pdbx_strand_id
1 'polypeptide(L)'
;MTDSARDSYERVFSSLEKHHNWFENSIPLIASENIPSPAVREAVMSDFGNRYAEGWPGERVYAGCTYIDEVETQCMELAQKLFKAEFADVRAVSGVVANLAIYSAYSNPGDVMIASSIPAGGHISHGKKEHSGTAGLVHGLDIEFFAFDPEEMTLDVDKTKAKVEDLKSQGRLPKLPCLVALCFCFHTQ
;
A
#
# COMPACT_ATOMS: atom_id res chain seq x y z
N MET A 1 5.98 -39.67 9.60
CA MET A 1 4.53 -39.88 9.39
C MET A 1 4.07 -38.90 8.36
N THR A 2 3.66 -39.33 7.20
CA THR A 2 3.09 -38.45 6.17
C THR A 2 1.66 -38.13 6.61
N ASP A 3 1.42 -36.87 6.96
CA ASP A 3 0.08 -36.34 7.18
C ASP A 3 -0.79 -36.66 5.97
N SER A 4 -1.97 -37.22 6.19
CA SER A 4 -2.93 -37.36 5.11
C SER A 4 -3.45 -36.00 4.66
N ALA A 5 -3.89 -35.87 3.41
CA ALA A 5 -4.49 -34.63 2.91
C ALA A 5 -5.71 -34.23 3.77
N ARG A 6 -6.43 -35.22 4.31
CA ARG A 6 -7.54 -34.99 5.22
C ARG A 6 -7.09 -34.37 6.55
N ASP A 7 -6.01 -34.86 7.15
CA ASP A 7 -5.48 -34.30 8.40
C ASP A 7 -5.03 -32.85 8.22
N SER A 8 -4.43 -32.55 7.06
CA SER A 8 -4.06 -31.18 6.70
C SER A 8 -5.28 -30.26 6.56
N TYR A 9 -6.32 -30.71 5.88
CA TYR A 9 -7.59 -30.01 5.76
C TYR A 9 -8.21 -29.72 7.14
N GLU A 10 -8.35 -30.75 7.97
CA GLU A 10 -8.96 -30.65 9.31
C GLU A 10 -8.16 -29.66 10.19
N ARG A 11 -6.82 -29.65 10.12
CA ARG A 11 -5.98 -28.69 10.85
C ARG A 11 -6.21 -27.25 10.41
N VAL A 12 -6.33 -27.00 9.11
CA VAL A 12 -6.59 -25.64 8.59
C VAL A 12 -7.94 -25.15 9.10
N PHE A 13 -9.01 -25.94 8.97
CA PHE A 13 -10.35 -25.51 9.38
C PHE A 13 -10.48 -25.39 10.90
N SER A 14 -9.82 -26.25 11.69
CA SER A 14 -9.73 -26.08 13.14
C SER A 14 -9.00 -24.78 13.52
N SER A 15 -7.97 -24.39 12.77
CA SER A 15 -7.28 -23.14 13.00
C SER A 15 -8.14 -21.91 12.66
N LEU A 16 -8.92 -21.97 11.58
CA LEU A 16 -9.89 -20.94 11.23
C LEU A 16 -10.96 -20.75 12.30
N GLU A 17 -11.52 -21.83 12.81
CA GLU A 17 -12.50 -21.78 13.89
C GLU A 17 -11.92 -21.15 15.17
N LYS A 18 -10.72 -21.56 15.58
CA LYS A 18 -10.02 -20.99 16.73
C LYS A 18 -9.72 -19.49 16.54
N HIS A 19 -9.32 -19.11 15.33
CA HIS A 19 -9.06 -17.73 14.98
C HIS A 19 -10.34 -16.89 15.06
N HIS A 20 -11.46 -17.35 14.51
CA HIS A 20 -12.74 -16.65 14.59
C HIS A 20 -13.18 -16.47 16.04
N ASN A 21 -13.15 -17.53 16.84
CA ASN A 21 -13.50 -17.48 18.26
C ASN A 21 -12.61 -16.52 19.05
N TRP A 22 -11.31 -16.43 18.71
CA TRP A 22 -10.41 -15.46 19.33
C TRP A 22 -10.82 -14.04 18.99
N PHE A 23 -11.00 -13.74 17.70
CA PHE A 23 -11.31 -12.39 17.27
C PHE A 23 -12.71 -11.90 17.67
N GLU A 24 -13.70 -12.80 17.80
CA GLU A 24 -15.02 -12.48 18.37
C GLU A 24 -14.93 -12.00 19.83
N ASN A 25 -13.91 -12.42 20.56
CA ASN A 25 -13.69 -12.09 21.96
C ASN A 25 -12.51 -11.11 22.17
N SER A 26 -12.06 -10.44 21.12
CA SER A 26 -10.89 -9.54 21.16
C SER A 26 -11.20 -8.20 20.47
N ILE A 27 -10.47 -7.18 20.85
CA ILE A 27 -10.48 -5.88 20.19
C ILE A 27 -9.16 -5.76 19.41
N PRO A 28 -9.17 -5.91 18.06
CA PRO A 28 -7.97 -5.70 17.25
C PRO A 28 -7.52 -4.24 17.34
N LEU A 29 -6.25 -4.01 17.65
CA LEU A 29 -5.68 -2.66 17.76
C LEU A 29 -4.76 -2.30 16.59
N ILE A 30 -4.72 -3.14 15.54
CA ILE A 30 -3.96 -2.82 14.32
C ILE A 30 -4.84 -1.93 13.44
N ALA A 31 -4.49 -0.64 13.38
CA ALA A 31 -5.31 0.39 12.74
C ALA A 31 -5.51 0.19 11.23
N SER A 32 -4.67 -0.59 10.57
CA SER A 32 -4.78 -0.91 9.14
C SER A 32 -5.68 -2.10 8.83
N GLU A 33 -6.15 -2.82 9.84
CA GLU A 33 -7.06 -3.95 9.63
C GLU A 33 -8.50 -3.47 9.42
N ASN A 34 -9.19 -4.14 8.51
CA ASN A 34 -10.62 -3.90 8.25
C ASN A 34 -11.32 -5.23 7.99
N ILE A 35 -12.50 -5.41 8.57
CA ILE A 35 -13.33 -6.58 8.34
C ILE A 35 -14.23 -6.32 7.12
N PRO A 36 -14.07 -7.03 6.00
CA PRO A 36 -14.92 -6.87 4.84
C PRO A 36 -16.37 -7.25 5.14
N SER A 37 -17.30 -6.55 4.50
CA SER A 37 -18.71 -6.93 4.57
C SER A 37 -18.97 -8.32 3.94
N PRO A 38 -20.07 -9.00 4.28
CA PRO A 38 -20.43 -10.28 3.63
C PRO A 38 -20.44 -10.18 2.11
N ALA A 39 -21.00 -9.10 1.53
CA ALA A 39 -21.04 -8.90 0.09
C ALA A 39 -19.64 -8.79 -0.55
N VAL A 40 -18.69 -8.12 0.10
CA VAL A 40 -17.30 -8.06 -0.36
C VAL A 40 -16.66 -9.44 -0.30
N ARG A 41 -16.89 -10.20 0.77
CA ARG A 41 -16.37 -11.58 0.89
C ARG A 41 -16.92 -12.50 -0.19
N GLU A 42 -18.22 -12.40 -0.50
CA GLU A 42 -18.87 -13.14 -1.57
C GLU A 42 -18.22 -12.84 -2.93
N ALA A 43 -17.99 -11.56 -3.25
CA ALA A 43 -17.33 -11.16 -4.49
C ALA A 43 -15.90 -11.70 -4.57
N VAL A 44 -15.12 -11.59 -3.48
CA VAL A 44 -13.73 -12.09 -3.43
C VAL A 44 -13.66 -13.61 -3.58
N MET A 45 -14.64 -14.35 -3.05
CA MET A 45 -14.73 -15.81 -3.16
C MET A 45 -15.32 -16.31 -4.48
N SER A 46 -15.75 -15.39 -5.35
CA SER A 46 -16.34 -15.73 -6.65
C SER A 46 -15.28 -16.25 -7.64
N ASP A 47 -15.77 -16.75 -8.78
CA ASP A 47 -14.91 -17.22 -9.87
C ASP A 47 -13.96 -16.14 -10.45
N PHE A 48 -14.24 -14.86 -10.22
CA PHE A 48 -13.35 -13.76 -10.61
C PHE A 48 -11.94 -13.92 -10.03
N GLY A 49 -11.83 -14.42 -8.80
CA GLY A 49 -10.54 -14.65 -8.13
C GLY A 49 -9.65 -15.71 -8.79
N ASN A 50 -10.20 -16.50 -9.72
CA ASN A 50 -9.51 -17.59 -10.41
C ASN A 50 -9.23 -17.27 -11.89
N ARG A 51 -9.54 -16.06 -12.37
CA ARG A 51 -9.43 -15.69 -13.77
C ARG A 51 -8.23 -14.81 -14.04
N TYR A 52 -7.61 -15.03 -15.21
CA TYR A 52 -6.64 -14.10 -15.76
C TYR A 52 -7.35 -12.93 -16.44
N ALA A 53 -6.91 -11.72 -16.12
CA ALA A 53 -7.42 -10.47 -16.70
C ALA A 53 -6.27 -9.53 -17.04
N GLU A 54 -5.21 -10.06 -17.64
CA GLU A 54 -4.03 -9.30 -18.04
C GLU A 54 -4.39 -8.26 -19.10
N GLY A 55 -3.90 -7.05 -18.93
CA GLY A 55 -4.21 -5.89 -19.78
C GLY A 55 -5.17 -4.90 -19.11
N TRP A 56 -5.58 -3.89 -19.87
CA TRP A 56 -6.57 -2.91 -19.44
C TRP A 56 -7.99 -3.34 -19.81
N PRO A 57 -9.05 -2.80 -19.17
CA PRO A 57 -10.41 -2.96 -19.64
C PRO A 57 -10.54 -2.62 -21.13
N GLY A 58 -11.13 -3.53 -21.92
CA GLY A 58 -11.23 -3.40 -23.36
C GLY A 58 -10.00 -3.80 -24.17
N GLU A 59 -8.85 -3.98 -23.55
CA GLU A 59 -7.56 -4.35 -24.17
C GLU A 59 -6.93 -5.57 -23.49
N ARG A 60 -7.74 -6.60 -23.21
CA ARG A 60 -7.28 -7.81 -22.53
C ARG A 60 -6.51 -8.75 -23.44
N VAL A 61 -5.48 -9.38 -22.87
CA VAL A 61 -4.74 -10.45 -23.55
C VAL A 61 -5.62 -11.71 -23.73
N TYR A 62 -6.51 -11.96 -22.76
CA TYR A 62 -7.37 -13.15 -22.75
C TYR A 62 -8.82 -12.80 -23.06
N ALA A 63 -9.50 -13.71 -23.77
CA ALA A 63 -10.95 -13.64 -23.99
C ALA A 63 -11.73 -13.95 -22.69
N GLY A 64 -13.00 -13.53 -22.64
CA GLY A 64 -13.90 -13.83 -21.52
C GLY A 64 -13.83 -12.86 -20.34
N CYS A 65 -13.19 -11.71 -20.51
CA CYS A 65 -13.02 -10.71 -19.46
C CYS A 65 -14.10 -9.62 -19.41
N THR A 66 -15.17 -9.71 -20.21
CA THR A 66 -16.19 -8.65 -20.33
C THR A 66 -16.72 -8.17 -18.99
N TYR A 67 -17.11 -9.07 -18.10
CA TYR A 67 -17.67 -8.70 -16.79
C TYR A 67 -16.58 -8.31 -15.77
N ILE A 68 -15.36 -8.78 -15.95
CA ILE A 68 -14.21 -8.29 -15.16
C ILE A 68 -13.92 -6.83 -15.52
N ASP A 69 -13.99 -6.49 -16.81
CA ASP A 69 -13.85 -5.11 -17.30
C ASP A 69 -14.87 -4.17 -16.69
N GLU A 70 -16.14 -4.60 -16.62
CA GLU A 70 -17.21 -3.82 -15.99
C GLU A 70 -16.91 -3.55 -14.51
N VAL A 71 -16.49 -4.57 -13.75
CA VAL A 71 -16.18 -4.43 -12.31
C VAL A 71 -14.96 -3.57 -12.10
N GLU A 72 -13.88 -3.77 -12.89
CA GLU A 72 -12.65 -2.98 -12.75
C GLU A 72 -12.89 -1.50 -13.12
N THR A 73 -13.64 -1.25 -14.21
CA THR A 73 -14.01 0.11 -14.62
C THR A 73 -14.83 0.80 -13.53
N GLN A 74 -15.85 0.12 -12.99
CA GLN A 74 -16.66 0.66 -11.90
C GLN A 74 -15.82 0.94 -10.65
N CYS A 75 -14.86 0.09 -10.32
CA CYS A 75 -13.96 0.30 -9.20
C CYS A 75 -13.09 1.55 -9.39
N MET A 76 -12.54 1.76 -10.60
CA MET A 76 -11.79 2.97 -10.94
C MET A 76 -12.65 4.24 -10.83
N GLU A 77 -13.86 4.22 -11.38
CA GLU A 77 -14.80 5.34 -11.29
C GLU A 77 -15.17 5.70 -9.85
N LEU A 78 -15.42 4.68 -9.01
CA LEU A 78 -15.71 4.89 -7.60
C LEU A 78 -14.51 5.46 -6.85
N ALA A 79 -13.30 4.99 -7.15
CA ALA A 79 -12.07 5.53 -6.57
C ALA A 79 -11.85 6.99 -6.98
N GLN A 80 -12.00 7.31 -8.26
CA GLN A 80 -11.92 8.69 -8.76
C GLN A 80 -12.92 9.61 -8.06
N LYS A 81 -14.18 9.16 -7.93
CA LYS A 81 -15.23 9.92 -7.26
C LYS A 81 -14.94 10.11 -5.76
N LEU A 82 -14.49 9.06 -5.07
CA LEU A 82 -14.20 9.09 -3.64
C LEU A 82 -13.03 10.02 -3.32
N PHE A 83 -11.95 9.92 -4.08
CA PHE A 83 -10.73 10.68 -3.86
C PHE A 83 -10.68 12.01 -4.64
N LYS A 84 -11.72 12.31 -5.44
CA LYS A 84 -11.78 13.47 -6.35
C LYS A 84 -10.56 13.54 -7.26
N ALA A 85 -10.11 12.37 -7.73
CA ALA A 85 -8.96 12.22 -8.60
C ALA A 85 -9.40 12.14 -10.07
N GLU A 86 -8.58 12.62 -10.98
CA GLU A 86 -8.82 12.51 -12.42
C GLU A 86 -8.57 11.09 -12.91
N PHE A 87 -7.59 10.40 -12.32
CA PHE A 87 -7.21 9.04 -12.65
C PHE A 87 -7.15 8.16 -11.41
N ALA A 88 -7.46 6.87 -11.56
CA ALA A 88 -7.27 5.86 -10.52
C ALA A 88 -6.82 4.55 -11.16
N ASP A 89 -5.86 3.88 -10.54
CA ASP A 89 -5.45 2.52 -10.87
C ASP A 89 -5.73 1.63 -9.65
N VAL A 90 -6.57 0.62 -9.83
CA VAL A 90 -7.04 -0.27 -8.76
C VAL A 90 -6.38 -1.65 -8.80
N ARG A 91 -5.38 -1.86 -9.67
CA ARG A 91 -4.77 -3.17 -9.89
C ARG A 91 -3.68 -3.53 -8.88
N ALA A 92 -3.21 -2.58 -8.07
CA ALA A 92 -2.20 -2.87 -7.07
C ALA A 92 -2.74 -3.84 -6.01
N VAL A 93 -2.08 -5.00 -5.86
CA VAL A 93 -2.49 -6.04 -4.91
C VAL A 93 -2.21 -5.68 -3.45
N SER A 94 -1.44 -4.62 -3.21
CA SER A 94 -1.12 -4.11 -1.87
C SER A 94 -0.66 -2.66 -1.93
N GLY A 95 -0.71 -1.96 -0.77
CA GLY A 95 -0.17 -0.60 -0.65
C GLY A 95 1.32 -0.51 -0.98
N VAL A 96 2.10 -1.55 -0.69
CA VAL A 96 3.53 -1.61 -1.05
C VAL A 96 3.71 -1.63 -2.57
N VAL A 97 2.91 -2.39 -3.31
CA VAL A 97 2.96 -2.42 -4.78
C VAL A 97 2.54 -1.07 -5.35
N ALA A 98 1.50 -0.45 -4.80
CA ALA A 98 1.10 0.91 -5.19
C ALA A 98 2.23 1.92 -4.96
N ASN A 99 2.90 1.86 -3.81
CA ASN A 99 4.05 2.71 -3.51
C ASN A 99 5.21 2.48 -4.49
N LEU A 100 5.54 1.22 -4.81
CA LEU A 100 6.58 0.90 -5.80
C LEU A 100 6.24 1.45 -7.20
N ALA A 101 4.97 1.40 -7.60
CA ALA A 101 4.53 1.99 -8.86
C ALA A 101 4.76 3.52 -8.87
N ILE A 102 4.43 4.21 -7.78
CA ILE A 102 4.68 5.65 -7.62
C ILE A 102 6.19 5.94 -7.61
N TYR A 103 6.99 5.18 -6.86
CA TYR A 103 8.44 5.38 -6.84
C TYR A 103 9.04 5.23 -8.24
N SER A 104 8.61 4.20 -8.97
CA SER A 104 9.09 3.96 -10.34
C SER A 104 8.66 5.03 -11.34
N ALA A 105 7.49 5.63 -11.15
CA ALA A 105 6.96 6.66 -12.05
C ALA A 105 7.61 8.04 -11.85
N TYR A 106 7.97 8.39 -10.60
CA TYR A 106 8.36 9.75 -10.23
C TYR A 106 9.79 9.90 -9.72
N SER A 107 10.56 8.82 -9.64
CA SER A 107 11.95 8.87 -9.16
C SER A 107 12.84 7.84 -9.85
N ASN A 108 14.15 8.04 -9.69
CA ASN A 108 15.18 7.13 -10.13
C ASN A 108 15.97 6.63 -8.92
N PRO A 109 16.68 5.50 -9.02
CA PRO A 109 17.65 5.09 -8.02
C PRO A 109 18.65 6.20 -7.69
N GLY A 110 18.86 6.46 -6.41
CA GLY A 110 19.68 7.57 -5.90
C GLY A 110 18.94 8.87 -5.64
N ASP A 111 17.69 9.02 -6.09
CA ASP A 111 16.89 10.19 -5.73
C ASP A 111 16.51 10.16 -4.24
N VAL A 112 16.35 11.34 -3.66
CA VAL A 112 15.98 11.47 -2.24
C VAL A 112 14.47 11.42 -2.08
N MET A 113 14.01 10.57 -1.17
CA MET A 113 12.64 10.57 -0.65
C MET A 113 12.66 11.06 0.79
N ILE A 114 11.77 11.98 1.16
CA ILE A 114 11.55 12.36 2.55
C ILE A 114 10.21 11.78 3.02
N ALA A 115 10.21 11.10 4.16
CA ALA A 115 9.05 10.36 4.63
C ALA A 115 8.88 10.45 6.15
N SER A 116 7.72 10.05 6.67
CA SER A 116 7.56 9.84 8.11
C SER A 116 8.30 8.57 8.54
N SER A 117 9.03 8.64 9.64
CA SER A 117 9.63 7.46 10.26
C SER A 117 8.54 6.58 10.91
N ILE A 118 8.82 5.29 11.09
CA ILE A 118 7.85 4.36 11.69
C ILE A 118 7.40 4.82 13.09
N PRO A 119 8.29 5.26 14.01
CA PRO A 119 7.86 5.77 15.31
C PRO A 119 7.02 7.05 15.23
N ALA A 120 7.12 7.80 14.15
CA ALA A 120 6.34 9.01 13.86
C ALA A 120 5.09 8.74 13.01
N GLY A 121 4.61 7.49 12.96
CA GLY A 121 3.41 7.09 12.21
C GLY A 121 3.65 6.77 10.73
N GLY A 122 4.91 6.66 10.29
CA GLY A 122 5.24 6.28 8.91
C GLY A 122 5.07 4.79 8.64
N HIS A 123 4.89 4.45 7.38
CA HIS A 123 4.77 3.07 6.94
C HIS A 123 6.14 2.45 6.62
N ILE A 124 6.28 1.14 6.85
CA ILE A 124 7.52 0.41 6.59
C ILE A 124 7.98 0.46 5.12
N SER A 125 7.05 0.62 4.17
CA SER A 125 7.37 0.73 2.74
C SER A 125 8.12 2.01 2.36
N HIS A 126 8.19 3.01 3.24
CA HIS A 126 8.97 4.22 2.99
C HIS A 126 10.49 3.98 3.00
N GLY A 127 10.94 2.89 3.57
CA GLY A 127 12.36 2.55 3.63
C GLY A 127 12.90 2.60 5.06
N LYS A 128 13.38 1.47 5.54
CA LYS A 128 14.03 1.34 6.83
C LYS A 128 15.44 0.78 6.62
N LYS A 129 16.46 1.62 6.79
CA LYS A 129 17.87 1.25 6.54
C LYS A 129 18.31 0.05 7.40
N GLU A 130 17.77 -0.11 8.61
CA GLU A 130 18.18 -1.11 9.59
C GLU A 130 17.68 -2.54 9.35
N HIS A 131 16.75 -2.73 8.41
CA HIS A 131 16.10 -4.03 8.18
C HIS A 131 16.16 -4.46 6.70
N SER A 132 17.35 -4.48 6.13
CA SER A 132 17.64 -5.07 4.81
C SER A 132 16.82 -4.50 3.64
N GLY A 133 16.23 -3.32 3.82
CA GLY A 133 15.51 -2.62 2.77
C GLY A 133 14.01 -2.95 2.75
N THR A 134 13.26 -1.93 2.54
CA THR A 134 11.83 -1.97 2.23
C THR A 134 11.61 -1.31 0.87
N ALA A 135 10.38 -1.17 0.39
CA ALA A 135 10.08 -0.76 -0.98
C ALA A 135 10.89 0.46 -1.49
N GLY A 136 11.04 1.52 -0.69
CA GLY A 136 11.86 2.68 -1.07
C GLY A 136 13.33 2.34 -1.28
N LEU A 137 13.94 1.58 -0.36
CA LEU A 137 15.33 1.13 -0.50
C LEU A 137 15.50 0.10 -1.62
N VAL A 138 14.52 -0.78 -1.83
CA VAL A 138 14.53 -1.75 -2.93
C VAL A 138 14.52 -1.02 -4.28
N HIS A 139 13.80 0.09 -4.39
CA HIS A 139 13.83 0.95 -5.57
C HIS A 139 15.15 1.76 -5.68
N GLY A 140 15.97 1.77 -4.63
CA GLY A 140 17.26 2.47 -4.60
C GLY A 140 17.17 3.93 -4.18
N LEU A 141 16.10 4.34 -3.50
CA LEU A 141 15.94 5.70 -3.00
C LEU A 141 16.85 5.96 -1.78
N ASP A 142 17.36 7.18 -1.67
CA ASP A 142 17.98 7.67 -0.46
C ASP A 142 16.89 8.26 0.45
N ILE A 143 16.75 7.67 1.66
CA ILE A 143 15.63 7.94 2.54
C ILE A 143 16.04 8.93 3.62
N GLU A 144 15.32 10.03 3.68
CA GLU A 144 15.36 11.03 4.75
C GLU A 144 14.02 11.06 5.49
N PHE A 145 14.03 11.48 6.76
CA PHE A 145 12.81 11.54 7.55
C PHE A 145 12.45 12.99 7.89
N PHE A 146 11.15 13.28 7.87
CA PHE A 146 10.61 14.50 8.45
C PHE A 146 11.04 14.62 9.93
N ALA A 147 11.23 15.85 10.38
CA ALA A 147 11.38 16.11 11.81
C ALA A 147 10.03 15.85 12.52
N PHE A 148 10.07 15.17 13.64
CA PHE A 148 8.90 14.84 14.45
C PHE A 148 9.00 15.50 15.83
N ASP A 149 7.91 16.08 16.29
CA ASP A 149 7.75 16.62 17.61
C ASP A 149 7.02 15.60 18.49
N PRO A 150 7.70 14.95 19.44
CA PRO A 150 7.09 13.95 20.30
C PRO A 150 6.19 14.54 21.40
N GLU A 151 6.30 15.82 21.72
CA GLU A 151 5.45 16.48 22.72
C GLU A 151 4.07 16.81 22.10
N GLU A 152 4.07 17.38 20.92
CA GLU A 152 2.85 17.72 20.18
C GLU A 152 2.32 16.57 19.33
N MET A 153 3.06 15.44 19.25
CA MET A 153 2.71 14.25 18.44
C MET A 153 2.42 14.61 16.97
N THR A 154 3.20 15.52 16.40
CA THR A 154 3.03 16.01 15.04
C THR A 154 4.36 16.20 14.32
N LEU A 155 4.32 16.58 13.05
CA LEU A 155 5.51 16.95 12.30
C LEU A 155 5.97 18.36 12.69
N ASP A 156 7.25 18.49 13.04
CA ASP A 156 7.91 19.79 13.22
C ASP A 156 8.17 20.41 11.84
N VAL A 157 7.27 21.28 11.43
CA VAL A 157 7.29 21.90 10.10
C VAL A 157 8.53 22.78 9.91
N ASP A 158 8.95 23.51 10.93
CA ASP A 158 10.07 24.45 10.81
C ASP A 158 11.40 23.71 10.74
N LYS A 159 11.61 22.68 11.58
CA LYS A 159 12.77 21.80 11.48
C LYS A 159 12.78 21.01 10.17
N THR A 160 11.62 20.59 9.69
CA THR A 160 11.50 19.91 8.39
C THR A 160 11.90 20.83 7.24
N LYS A 161 11.43 22.08 7.23
CA LYS A 161 11.84 23.08 6.23
C LYS A 161 13.34 23.32 6.25
N ALA A 162 13.91 23.54 7.44
CA ALA A 162 15.36 23.73 7.59
C ALA A 162 16.15 22.52 7.05
N LYS A 163 15.69 21.30 7.32
CA LYS A 163 16.28 20.06 6.78
C LYS A 163 16.19 20.00 5.25
N VAL A 164 15.06 20.35 4.67
CA VAL A 164 14.88 20.36 3.20
C VAL A 164 15.79 21.37 2.53
N GLU A 165 15.95 22.59 3.12
CA GLU A 165 16.88 23.59 2.59
C GLU A 165 18.35 23.16 2.72
N ASP A 166 18.71 22.47 3.81
CA ASP A 166 20.04 21.87 3.96
C ASP A 166 20.31 20.80 2.89
N LEU A 167 19.38 19.87 2.70
CA LEU A 167 19.46 18.86 1.64
C LEU A 167 19.56 19.50 0.25
N LYS A 168 18.81 20.55 0.00
CA LYS A 168 18.88 21.29 -1.26
C LYS A 168 20.25 21.94 -1.47
N SER A 169 20.86 22.50 -0.42
CA SER A 169 22.22 23.08 -0.49
C SER A 169 23.28 22.04 -0.83
N GLN A 170 23.04 20.77 -0.46
CA GLN A 170 23.89 19.61 -0.78
C GLN A 170 23.60 19.01 -2.16
N GLY A 171 22.67 19.56 -2.94
CA GLY A 171 22.23 19.00 -4.22
C GLY A 171 21.33 17.76 -4.08
N ARG A 172 20.81 17.50 -2.88
CA ARG A 172 19.99 16.33 -2.52
C ARG A 172 18.53 16.72 -2.26
N LEU A 173 17.94 17.58 -3.09
CA LEU A 173 16.55 18.00 -2.92
C LEU A 173 15.61 16.79 -3.02
N PRO A 174 14.74 16.55 -2.01
CA PRO A 174 13.77 15.47 -2.07
C PRO A 174 12.81 15.59 -3.25
N LYS A 175 12.66 14.52 -4.02
CA LYS A 175 11.71 14.44 -5.14
C LYS A 175 10.35 13.90 -4.73
N LEU A 176 10.31 13.06 -3.69
CA LEU A 176 9.10 12.40 -3.22
C LEU A 176 8.89 12.68 -1.72
N PRO A 177 7.85 13.41 -1.32
CA PRO A 177 7.37 13.46 0.05
C PRO A 177 6.32 12.36 0.31
N CYS A 178 6.54 11.52 1.32
CA CYS A 178 5.62 10.46 1.72
C CYS A 178 5.18 10.61 3.18
N LEU A 179 3.97 11.11 3.40
CA LEU A 179 3.43 11.39 4.73
C LEU A 179 2.72 10.19 5.37
N VAL A 180 2.09 9.33 4.56
CA VAL A 180 1.31 8.16 5.02
C VAL A 180 1.57 6.99 4.06
N ALA A 181 1.09 5.78 4.42
CA ALA A 181 1.23 4.55 3.64
C ALA A 181 0.78 4.61 2.17
N LEU A 182 0.06 5.65 1.78
CA LEU A 182 -0.32 5.94 0.41
C LEU A 182 0.42 7.21 -0.05
N CYS A 183 1.29 7.07 -1.02
CA CYS A 183 1.84 8.22 -1.73
C CYS A 183 0.73 8.87 -2.55
N PHE A 184 0.25 10.02 -2.12
CA PHE A 184 -0.58 10.87 -2.95
C PHE A 184 0.35 11.73 -3.80
N CYS A 185 0.36 11.49 -5.10
CA CYS A 185 0.96 12.45 -6.02
C CYS A 185 0.00 13.64 -6.17
N PHE A 186 0.28 14.72 -5.46
CA PHE A 186 -0.32 16.00 -5.78
C PHE A 186 0.46 16.60 -6.97
N HIS A 187 -0.14 16.56 -8.14
CA HIS A 187 0.33 17.38 -9.25
C HIS A 187 -0.14 18.82 -8.94
N THR A 188 0.74 19.64 -8.41
CA THR A 188 0.51 21.10 -8.40
C THR A 188 0.79 21.60 -9.80
N GLN A 189 -0.25 22.11 -10.47
CA GLN A 189 -0.11 22.95 -11.66
C GLN A 189 0.66 24.22 -11.32
#